data_3ab3077f0389bbb1170565b24dc0d968
#
_entry.id   3ab3077f0389bbb1170565b24dc0d968
#
_cell.length_a   1.000
_cell.length_b   1.000
_cell.length_c   1.000
_cell.angle_alpha   90.00
_cell.angle_beta   90.00
_cell.angle_gamma   90.00
#
_symmetry.space_group_name_H-M   'P 1'
#
loop_
_entity.id
_entity.type
_entity.pdbx_description
1 polymer ?
#
loop_
_entity_poly.entity_id
_entity_poly.type
_entity_poly.pdbx_seq_one_letter_code
_entity_poly.pdbx_strand_id
1 'polypeptide(L)'
;MNKPEIMNRYVARLNEKKEIMEADKVEKSKKISKKDATFYFENALELIEDIVAEEGSAKFVGHGNYEKVEVKGKSGVTKFKDKPNYEWTTEDSWKVGFSVGKRFEDKVKGIYVEGKEVVSDVE
;
A
#
# COMPACT_ATOMS: atom_id res chain seq x y z
N MET A 1 -8.61 -7.72 -8.94
CA MET A 1 -8.56 -8.85 -7.98
C MET A 1 -9.13 -8.43 -6.63
N ASN A 2 -9.87 -9.32 -6.01
CA ASN A 2 -10.37 -9.07 -4.67
C ASN A 2 -9.45 -9.71 -3.62
N LYS A 3 -9.75 -9.45 -2.34
CA LYS A 3 -8.91 -9.94 -1.24
C LYS A 3 -8.70 -11.46 -1.24
N PRO A 4 -9.74 -12.30 -1.38
CA PRO A 4 -9.51 -13.75 -1.40
C PRO A 4 -8.56 -14.21 -2.50
N GLU A 5 -8.68 -13.63 -3.68
CA GLU A 5 -7.79 -13.95 -4.81
C GLU A 5 -6.35 -13.52 -4.53
N ILE A 6 -6.20 -12.34 -3.95
CA ILE A 6 -4.87 -11.84 -3.56
C ILE A 6 -4.25 -12.77 -2.51
N MET A 7 -5.04 -13.20 -1.53
CA MET A 7 -4.54 -14.10 -0.48
C MET A 7 -4.14 -15.46 -1.04
N ASN A 8 -4.88 -15.98 -2.02
CA ASN A 8 -4.50 -17.24 -2.69
C ASN A 8 -3.14 -17.12 -3.36
N ARG A 9 -2.91 -16.00 -4.05
CA ARG A 9 -1.61 -15.77 -4.70
C ARG A 9 -0.50 -15.52 -3.69
N TYR A 10 -0.81 -14.82 -2.61
CA TYR A 10 0.16 -14.52 -1.57
C TYR A 10 0.65 -15.80 -0.88
N VAL A 11 -0.26 -16.67 -0.46
CA VAL A 11 0.13 -17.91 0.22
C VAL A 11 0.93 -18.83 -0.71
N ALA A 12 0.56 -18.89 -1.99
CA ALA A 12 1.31 -19.68 -2.97
C ALA A 12 2.75 -19.14 -3.13
N ARG A 13 2.89 -17.82 -3.20
CA ARG A 13 4.21 -17.19 -3.31
C ARG A 13 5.05 -17.39 -2.06
N LEU A 14 4.44 -17.29 -0.88
CA LEU A 14 5.15 -17.51 0.37
C LEU A 14 5.73 -18.93 0.44
N ASN A 15 4.94 -19.91 0.07
CA ASN A 15 5.39 -21.31 0.10
C ASN A 15 6.47 -21.57 -0.95
N GLU A 16 6.36 -20.97 -2.12
CA GLU A 16 7.38 -21.08 -3.17
C GLU A 16 8.71 -20.48 -2.69
N LYS A 17 8.68 -19.27 -2.14
CA LYS A 17 9.90 -18.63 -1.64
C LYS A 17 10.50 -19.37 -0.44
N LYS A 18 9.65 -19.93 0.40
CA LYS A 18 10.08 -20.73 1.54
C LYS A 18 10.82 -21.98 1.08
N GLU A 19 10.32 -22.67 0.06
CA GLU A 19 10.99 -23.82 -0.52
C GLU A 19 12.38 -23.46 -1.05
N ILE A 20 12.49 -22.31 -1.72
CA ILE A 20 13.77 -21.82 -2.23
C ILE A 20 14.74 -21.54 -1.07
N MET A 21 14.27 -20.88 -0.03
CA MET A 21 15.10 -20.56 1.13
C MET A 21 15.55 -21.77 1.91
N GLU A 22 14.76 -22.84 1.91
CA GLU A 22 15.03 -24.04 2.66
C GLU A 22 15.58 -25.18 1.81
N ALA A 23 15.94 -24.91 0.55
CA ALA A 23 16.37 -25.91 -0.40
C ALA A 23 17.55 -26.77 0.11
N ASP A 24 18.46 -26.16 0.87
CA ASP A 24 19.64 -26.83 1.41
C ASP A 24 19.42 -27.44 2.80
N LYS A 25 18.24 -27.27 3.38
CA LYS A 25 17.96 -27.78 4.72
C LYS A 25 17.50 -29.22 4.68
N VAL A 26 17.98 -30.01 5.62
CA VAL A 26 17.53 -31.40 5.80
C VAL A 26 16.10 -31.41 6.31
N GLU A 27 15.81 -30.60 7.30
CA GLU A 27 14.45 -30.45 7.82
C GLU A 27 13.85 -29.17 7.27
N LYS A 28 12.63 -29.29 6.75
CA LYS A 28 11.90 -28.15 6.21
C LYS A 28 10.71 -27.87 7.10
N SER A 29 10.43 -26.58 7.31
CA SER A 29 9.28 -26.17 8.09
C SER A 29 7.98 -26.45 7.32
N LYS A 30 6.88 -26.47 8.05
CA LYS A 30 5.56 -26.73 7.46
C LYS A 30 5.19 -25.63 6.47
N LYS A 31 4.37 -25.97 5.49
CA LYS A 31 3.82 -24.99 4.56
C LYS A 31 2.97 -23.97 5.33
N ILE A 32 3.00 -22.76 4.84
CA ILE A 32 2.20 -21.67 5.40
C ILE A 32 0.76 -21.85 4.94
N SER A 33 -0.18 -21.86 5.87
CA SER A 33 -1.60 -21.97 5.55
C SER A 33 -2.16 -20.64 5.07
N LYS A 34 -3.25 -20.68 4.33
CA LYS A 34 -3.94 -19.48 3.91
C LYS A 34 -4.39 -18.64 5.11
N LYS A 35 -4.84 -19.31 6.17
CA LYS A 35 -5.27 -18.64 7.41
C LYS A 35 -4.13 -17.83 8.02
N ASP A 36 -2.95 -18.46 8.14
CA ASP A 36 -1.79 -17.80 8.72
C ASP A 36 -1.29 -16.66 7.82
N ALA A 37 -1.24 -16.91 6.51
CA ALA A 37 -0.82 -15.89 5.55
C ALA A 37 -1.75 -14.67 5.58
N THR A 38 -3.05 -14.91 5.68
CA THR A 38 -4.05 -13.85 5.78
C THR A 38 -3.85 -13.04 7.06
N PHE A 39 -3.61 -13.73 8.17
CA PHE A 39 -3.35 -13.08 9.46
C PHE A 39 -2.12 -12.17 9.37
N TYR A 40 -1.02 -12.68 8.83
CA TYR A 40 0.21 -11.89 8.69
C TYR A 40 0.01 -10.69 7.77
N PHE A 41 -0.66 -10.89 6.65
CA PHE A 41 -0.90 -9.83 5.67
C PHE A 41 -1.77 -8.72 6.27
N GLU A 42 -2.85 -9.09 6.93
CA GLU A 42 -3.75 -8.12 7.56
C GLU A 42 -3.04 -7.32 8.65
N ASN A 43 -2.21 -7.99 9.45
CA ASN A 43 -1.43 -7.30 10.48
C ASN A 43 -0.41 -6.34 9.87
N ALA A 44 0.21 -6.71 8.75
CA ALA A 44 1.15 -5.84 8.06
C ALA A 44 0.45 -4.59 7.52
N LEU A 45 -0.72 -4.75 6.91
CA LEU A 45 -1.49 -3.61 6.41
C LEU A 45 -1.93 -2.70 7.55
N GLU A 46 -2.41 -3.29 8.63
CA GLU A 46 -2.84 -2.54 9.81
C GLU A 46 -1.68 -1.75 10.40
N LEU A 47 -0.49 -2.35 10.46
CA LEU A 47 0.70 -1.67 10.94
C LEU A 47 1.05 -0.47 10.06
N ILE A 48 0.97 -0.62 8.73
CA ILE A 48 1.22 0.48 7.80
C ILE A 48 0.22 1.61 8.05
N GLU A 49 -1.05 1.28 8.21
CA GLU A 49 -2.10 2.25 8.50
C GLU A 49 -1.81 3.01 9.79
N ASP A 50 -1.43 2.30 10.83
CA ASP A 50 -1.10 2.90 12.14
C ASP A 50 0.12 3.81 12.04
N ILE A 51 1.16 3.39 11.33
CA ILE A 51 2.37 4.19 11.15
C ILE A 51 2.04 5.49 10.40
N VAL A 52 1.28 5.42 9.33
CA VAL A 52 0.89 6.61 8.56
C VAL A 52 0.06 7.55 9.43
N ALA A 53 -0.87 7.00 10.22
CA ALA A 53 -1.71 7.80 11.09
C ALA A 53 -0.89 8.51 12.19
N GLU A 54 0.09 7.81 12.77
CA GLU A 54 0.87 8.32 13.90
C GLU A 54 2.09 9.14 13.47
N GLU A 55 2.84 8.64 12.50
CA GLU A 55 4.12 9.25 12.09
C GLU A 55 4.01 10.14 10.86
N GLY A 56 2.91 10.02 10.12
CA GLY A 56 2.67 10.83 8.93
C GLY A 56 3.13 10.22 7.62
N SER A 57 3.94 9.19 7.64
CA SER A 57 4.38 8.52 6.41
C SER A 57 4.95 7.13 6.68
N ALA A 58 4.89 6.30 5.66
CA ALA A 58 5.55 5.00 5.64
C ALA A 58 6.19 4.85 4.26
N LYS A 59 7.51 4.71 4.23
CA LYS A 59 8.29 4.71 3.00
C LYS A 59 8.88 3.34 2.74
N PHE A 60 8.65 2.83 1.52
CA PHE A 60 9.19 1.55 1.08
C PHE A 60 9.95 1.76 -0.22
N VAL A 61 11.28 1.69 -0.16
CA VAL A 61 12.13 1.90 -1.32
C VAL A 61 11.74 0.96 -2.45
N GLY A 62 11.57 1.51 -3.64
CA GLY A 62 11.17 0.76 -4.82
C GLY A 62 9.67 0.53 -4.95
N HIS A 63 8.96 0.41 -3.85
CA HIS A 63 7.51 0.23 -3.83
C HIS A 63 6.77 1.56 -3.85
N GLY A 64 7.07 2.43 -2.91
CA GLY A 64 6.43 3.73 -2.82
C GLY A 64 6.30 4.24 -1.41
N ASN A 65 5.61 5.34 -1.31
CA ASN A 65 5.42 6.12 -0.09
C ASN A 65 3.95 6.29 0.21
N TYR A 66 3.57 5.98 1.44
CA TYR A 66 2.23 6.32 1.94
C TYR A 66 2.37 7.55 2.83
N GLU A 67 1.58 8.57 2.58
CA GLU A 67 1.67 9.83 3.32
C GLU A 67 0.31 10.29 3.82
N LYS A 68 0.34 10.91 4.99
CA LYS A 68 -0.83 11.58 5.55
C LYS A 68 -0.82 13.00 5.01
N VAL A 69 -1.83 13.34 4.23
CA VAL A 69 -1.91 14.64 3.56
C VAL A 69 -3.06 15.45 4.14
N GLU A 70 -2.76 16.66 4.55
CA GLU A 70 -3.79 17.59 5.03
C GLU A 70 -4.58 18.12 3.86
N VAL A 71 -5.90 18.08 3.98
CA VAL A 71 -6.82 18.66 3.01
C VAL A 71 -7.48 19.85 3.67
N LYS A 72 -7.16 21.04 3.19
CA LYS A 72 -7.75 22.26 3.72
C LYS A 72 -9.22 22.36 3.38
N GLY A 73 -9.99 22.76 4.35
CA GLY A 73 -11.39 23.03 4.15
C GLY A 73 -11.60 24.13 3.12
N LYS A 74 -12.69 24.05 2.42
CA LYS A 74 -13.05 25.02 1.39
C LYS A 74 -14.37 25.65 1.74
N SER A 75 -14.55 26.87 1.26
CA SER A 75 -15.82 27.56 1.40
C SER A 75 -16.19 28.19 0.06
N GLY A 76 -17.44 28.42 -0.12
CA GLY A 76 -17.90 29.06 -1.35
C GLY A 76 -19.37 29.46 -1.26
N VAL A 77 -19.79 30.17 -2.28
CA VAL A 77 -21.18 30.59 -2.42
C VAL A 77 -21.70 29.98 -3.72
N THR A 78 -22.76 29.20 -3.60
CA THR A 78 -23.39 28.61 -4.76
C THR A 78 -24.74 29.27 -4.97
N LYS A 79 -25.05 29.60 -6.22
CA LYS A 79 -26.35 30.17 -6.57
C LYS A 79 -27.25 29.05 -7.05
N PHE A 80 -28.26 28.73 -6.25
CA PHE A 80 -29.30 27.82 -6.64
C PHE A 80 -30.55 28.62 -7.04
N LYS A 81 -31.38 28.03 -7.85
CA LYS A 81 -32.61 28.66 -8.27
C LYS A 81 -33.49 29.07 -7.10
N ASP A 82 -33.52 28.24 -6.07
CA ASP A 82 -34.34 28.49 -4.87
C ASP A 82 -33.55 29.16 -3.75
N LYS A 83 -32.23 29.11 -3.81
CA LYS A 83 -31.36 29.68 -2.77
C LYS A 83 -30.19 30.37 -3.45
N PRO A 84 -30.37 31.61 -3.93
CA PRO A 84 -29.37 32.27 -4.76
C PRO A 84 -28.04 32.59 -4.07
N ASN A 85 -27.97 32.59 -2.75
CA ASN A 85 -26.74 32.87 -2.02
C ASN A 85 -26.46 31.79 -0.97
N TYR A 86 -26.51 30.54 -1.40
CA TYR A 86 -26.23 29.43 -0.49
C TYR A 86 -24.72 29.37 -0.19
N GLU A 87 -24.38 29.58 1.08
CA GLU A 87 -23.00 29.48 1.54
C GLU A 87 -22.74 28.05 2.02
N TRP A 88 -21.58 27.51 1.64
CA TRP A 88 -21.17 26.19 2.10
C TRP A 88 -19.72 26.23 2.57
N THR A 89 -19.40 25.40 3.54
CA THR A 89 -18.04 25.23 4.04
C THR A 89 -17.77 23.76 4.28
N THR A 90 -16.53 23.35 4.09
CA THR A 90 -16.05 22.03 4.47
C THR A 90 -14.93 22.22 5.48
N GLU A 91 -14.84 21.29 6.41
CA GLU A 91 -13.79 21.33 7.42
C GLU A 91 -12.48 20.79 6.88
N ASP A 92 -11.37 21.18 7.53
CA ASP A 92 -10.08 20.59 7.24
C ASP A 92 -10.13 19.11 7.57
N SER A 93 -9.48 18.31 6.76
CA SER A 93 -9.46 16.85 6.94
C SER A 93 -8.11 16.28 6.53
N TRP A 94 -7.96 14.98 6.70
CA TRP A 94 -6.76 14.26 6.32
C TRP A 94 -7.10 13.17 5.32
N LYS A 95 -6.20 12.92 4.42
CA LYS A 95 -6.33 11.81 3.47
C LYS A 95 -5.00 11.08 3.36
N VAL A 96 -5.04 9.90 2.77
CA VAL A 96 -3.84 9.12 2.46
C VAL A 96 -3.45 9.38 1.02
N GLY A 97 -2.21 9.81 0.83
CA GLY A 97 -1.62 9.92 -0.50
C GLY A 97 -0.64 8.78 -0.71
N PHE A 98 -0.51 8.34 -1.94
CA PHE A 98 0.46 7.32 -2.31
C PHE A 98 1.29 7.79 -3.49
N SER A 99 2.63 7.74 -3.34
CA SER A 99 3.57 8.06 -4.40
C SER A 99 4.28 6.77 -4.80
N VAL A 100 4.14 6.38 -6.07
CA VAL A 100 4.70 5.12 -6.56
C VAL A 100 6.22 5.17 -6.60
N GLY A 101 6.86 4.06 -6.21
CA GLY A 101 8.31 3.92 -6.33
C GLY A 101 8.70 3.41 -7.71
N LYS A 102 9.99 3.55 -8.03
CA LYS A 102 10.51 3.22 -9.36
C LYS A 102 10.32 1.75 -9.74
N ARG A 103 10.60 0.84 -8.83
CA ARG A 103 10.44 -0.59 -9.11
C ARG A 103 9.00 -0.94 -9.46
N PHE A 104 8.07 -0.43 -8.68
CA PHE A 104 6.64 -0.65 -8.91
C PHE A 104 6.19 -0.05 -10.23
N GLU A 105 6.62 1.20 -10.49
CA GLU A 105 6.29 1.89 -11.73
C GLU A 105 6.83 1.14 -12.94
N ASP A 106 8.08 0.69 -12.87
CA ASP A 106 8.70 -0.06 -13.97
C ASP A 106 7.98 -1.39 -14.23
N LYS A 107 7.51 -2.06 -13.19
CA LYS A 107 6.72 -3.28 -13.36
C LYS A 107 5.41 -3.01 -14.08
N VAL A 108 4.75 -1.94 -13.72
CA VAL A 108 3.48 -1.53 -14.36
C VAL A 108 3.70 -1.17 -15.82
N LYS A 109 4.81 -0.52 -16.13
CA LYS A 109 5.18 -0.16 -17.51
C LYS A 109 5.70 -1.34 -18.31
N GLY A 110 6.01 -2.47 -17.66
CA GLY A 110 6.52 -3.65 -18.35
C GLY A 110 8.01 -3.60 -18.68
N ILE A 111 8.76 -2.68 -18.07
CA ILE A 111 10.18 -2.50 -18.34
C ILE A 111 11.08 -2.90 -17.15
N TYR A 112 10.51 -3.46 -16.10
CA TYR A 112 11.29 -3.88 -14.94
C TYR A 112 12.15 -5.10 -15.28
N VAL A 113 13.42 -5.03 -14.89
CA VAL A 113 14.36 -6.15 -15.04
C VAL A 113 14.69 -6.64 -13.64
N GLU A 114 14.36 -7.90 -13.36
CA GLU A 114 14.64 -8.52 -12.08
C GLU A 114 16.14 -8.63 -11.84
N GLY A 115 16.55 -8.36 -10.62
CA GLY A 115 17.97 -8.36 -10.25
C GLY A 115 18.68 -7.05 -10.50
N LYS A 116 18.03 -6.10 -11.15
CA LYS A 116 18.57 -4.76 -11.31
C LYS A 116 18.54 -4.04 -9.97
N GLU A 117 19.66 -3.47 -9.59
CA GLU A 117 19.72 -2.70 -8.37
C GLU A 117 18.78 -1.49 -8.43
N VAL A 118 17.93 -1.38 -7.43
CA VAL A 118 17.03 -0.24 -7.32
C VAL A 118 17.77 0.87 -6.58
N VAL A 119 18.08 1.91 -7.31
CA VAL A 119 18.64 3.12 -6.70
C VAL A 119 17.54 3.74 -5.86
N SER A 120 17.89 4.22 -4.69
CA SER A 120 16.94 4.86 -3.78
C SER A 120 15.99 5.79 -4.53
N ASP A 121 14.70 5.58 -4.34
CA ASP A 121 13.71 6.51 -4.85
C ASP A 121 13.94 7.83 -4.16
N VAL A 122 14.18 8.85 -4.92
CA VAL A 122 14.49 10.15 -4.37
C VAL A 122 13.28 10.71 -3.65
N GLU A 123 13.51 11.03 -2.45
CA GLU A 123 12.49 11.64 -1.60
C GLU A 123 12.37 13.14 -1.83
#